data_fe4b4491d0fce631df2191e3be3e250d
#
_entry.id   fe4b4491d0fce631df2191e3be3e250d
#
_cell.length_a   1.000
_cell.length_b   1.000
_cell.length_c   1.000
_cell.angle_alpha   90.00
_cell.angle_beta   90.00
_cell.angle_gamma   90.00
#
_symmetry.space_group_name_H-M   'P 1'
#
loop_
_entity.id
_entity.type
_entity.pdbx_description
1 polymer ?
#
loop_
_entity_poly.entity_id
_entity_poly.type
_entity_poly.pdbx_seq_one_letter_code
_entity_poly.pdbx_strand_id
1 'polypeptide(L)'
;MTGSKYLVEVNGIRLLVDCGLYQERGLKNLNWEPFHVSPDKIDIVLLTHAHLDHCGLIPKLVKEGFKGRIYCTPATTEIAKIVLLDSAKIQEEDAAFKLKRHLREGKKGNYPEIPLYTKKDAEASFSFFSSIEYEQKLDLESGIEVVFYDAGHILGSA
;
A
#
# COMPACT_ATOMS: atom_id res chain seq x y z
N MET A 1 15.70 1.46 1.47
CA MET A 1 14.61 1.91 2.38
C MET A 1 13.48 0.94 2.25
N THR A 2 12.62 0.83 3.26
CA THR A 2 11.58 -0.18 3.26
C THR A 2 10.38 0.35 4.06
N GLY A 3 9.15 0.10 3.57
CA GLY A 3 7.92 0.45 4.26
C GLY A 3 7.61 1.94 4.34
N SER A 4 7.85 2.69 3.25
CA SER A 4 7.62 4.14 3.17
C SER A 4 6.17 4.49 3.49
N LYS A 5 5.97 5.33 4.51
CA LYS A 5 4.65 5.83 4.94
C LYS A 5 4.83 7.16 5.69
N TYR A 6 4.28 8.23 5.16
CA TYR A 6 4.34 9.54 5.82
C TYR A 6 2.93 10.09 5.97
N LEU A 7 2.50 10.29 7.21
CA LEU A 7 1.24 10.94 7.51
C LEU A 7 1.44 12.46 7.60
N VAL A 8 0.63 13.19 6.86
CA VAL A 8 0.56 14.64 6.88
C VAL A 8 -0.81 15.05 7.33
N GLU A 9 -0.90 15.83 8.39
CA GLU A 9 -2.16 16.41 8.88
C GLU A 9 -2.15 17.91 8.61
N VAL A 10 -3.09 18.38 7.80
CA VAL A 10 -3.20 19.79 7.41
C VAL A 10 -4.67 20.16 7.21
N ASN A 11 -5.10 21.28 7.79
CA ASN A 11 -6.45 21.81 7.67
C ASN A 11 -7.57 20.78 7.97
N GLY A 12 -7.32 19.86 8.89
CA GLY A 12 -8.27 18.81 9.29
C GLY A 12 -8.31 17.60 8.36
N ILE A 13 -7.49 17.57 7.29
CA ILE A 13 -7.35 16.45 6.36
C ILE A 13 -6.10 15.64 6.70
N ARG A 14 -6.20 14.32 6.65
CA ARG A 14 -5.11 13.37 6.82
C ARG A 14 -4.71 12.78 5.49
N LEU A 15 -3.53 13.16 5.02
CA LEU A 15 -2.90 12.66 3.81
C LEU A 15 -1.86 11.61 4.18
N LEU A 16 -1.93 10.43 3.57
CA LEU A 16 -0.88 9.43 3.66
C LEU A 16 -0.08 9.45 2.35
N VAL A 17 1.20 9.81 2.43
CA VAL A 17 2.11 9.69 1.29
C VAL A 17 2.77 8.32 1.36
N ASP A 18 2.49 7.50 0.37
CA ASP A 18 2.85 6.09 0.26
C ASP A 18 2.25 5.19 1.36
N CYS A 19 2.17 3.91 1.09
CA CYS A 19 1.73 2.88 2.03
C CYS A 19 2.50 1.58 1.78
N GLY A 20 3.79 1.60 2.11
CA GLY A 20 4.76 0.61 1.71
C GLY A 20 4.89 -0.59 2.62
N LEU A 21 5.30 -1.71 2.02
CA LEU A 21 5.60 -2.98 2.68
C LEU A 21 7.03 -2.99 3.22
N TYR A 22 7.22 -3.43 4.47
CA TYR A 22 8.55 -3.70 5.02
C TYR A 22 9.13 -4.99 4.42
N GLN A 23 10.23 -4.89 3.69
CA GLN A 23 10.87 -6.02 2.99
C GLN A 23 12.07 -6.58 3.75
N GLU A 24 12.72 -5.80 4.60
CA GLU A 24 13.88 -6.20 5.39
C GLU A 24 13.51 -7.26 6.44
N ARG A 25 14.37 -8.28 6.60
CA ARG A 25 14.12 -9.42 7.51
C ARG A 25 13.77 -8.99 8.93
N GLY A 26 14.46 -7.98 9.46
CA GLY A 26 14.27 -7.51 10.84
C GLY A 26 12.99 -6.70 11.05
N LEU A 27 12.37 -6.21 9.97
CA LEU A 27 11.21 -5.32 10.02
C LEU A 27 9.92 -5.96 9.46
N LYS A 28 10.00 -7.18 8.92
CA LYS A 28 8.84 -7.85 8.29
C LYS A 28 7.66 -8.04 9.24
N ASN A 29 7.89 -8.19 10.54
CA ASN A 29 6.82 -8.32 11.54
C ASN A 29 5.94 -7.07 11.59
N LEU A 30 6.49 -5.87 11.32
CA LEU A 30 5.76 -4.61 11.33
C LEU A 30 4.60 -4.59 10.31
N ASN A 31 4.67 -5.43 9.27
CA ASN A 31 3.58 -5.54 8.28
C ASN A 31 2.28 -6.10 8.87
N TRP A 32 2.35 -6.90 9.94
CA TRP A 32 1.18 -7.45 10.63
C TRP A 32 0.68 -6.56 11.76
N GLU A 33 1.46 -5.55 12.16
CA GLU A 33 1.02 -4.61 13.17
C GLU A 33 -0.11 -3.72 12.66
N PRO A 34 -0.97 -3.21 13.54
CA PRO A 34 -1.97 -2.19 13.18
C PRO A 34 -1.29 -0.93 12.63
N PHE A 35 -1.98 -0.21 11.77
CA PHE A 35 -1.53 1.13 11.36
C PHE A 35 -1.54 2.08 12.57
N HIS A 36 -0.57 2.99 12.65
CA HIS A 36 -0.50 3.98 13.73
C HIS A 36 -1.73 4.90 13.79
N VAL A 37 -2.32 5.17 12.63
CA VAL A 37 -3.61 5.85 12.49
C VAL A 37 -4.59 4.87 11.88
N SER A 38 -5.79 4.79 12.44
CA SER A 38 -6.84 3.92 11.93
C SER A 38 -7.14 4.25 10.47
N PRO A 39 -7.16 3.25 9.55
CA PRO A 39 -7.36 3.48 8.12
C PRO A 39 -8.62 4.27 7.76
N ASP A 40 -9.69 4.13 8.53
CA ASP A 40 -10.95 4.86 8.37
C ASP A 40 -10.85 6.37 8.66
N LYS A 41 -9.73 6.81 9.25
CA LYS A 41 -9.43 8.21 9.54
C LYS A 41 -8.43 8.83 8.57
N ILE A 42 -7.98 8.10 7.58
CA ILE A 42 -7.13 8.60 6.50
C ILE A 42 -8.05 9.01 5.36
N ASP A 43 -7.97 10.28 4.97
CA ASP A 43 -8.85 10.84 3.96
C ASP A 43 -8.35 10.55 2.54
N ILE A 44 -7.03 10.63 2.33
CA ILE A 44 -6.41 10.53 1.01
C ILE A 44 -5.07 9.80 1.11
N VAL A 45 -4.76 9.00 0.10
CA VAL A 45 -3.42 8.46 -0.16
C VAL A 45 -2.85 9.12 -1.41
N LEU A 46 -1.62 9.61 -1.32
CA LEU A 46 -0.82 10.07 -2.46
C LEU A 46 0.26 9.02 -2.69
N LEU A 47 0.16 8.29 -3.80
CA LEU A 47 1.13 7.24 -4.13
C LEU A 47 2.16 7.80 -5.11
N THR A 48 3.41 7.84 -4.68
CA THR A 48 4.52 8.37 -5.48
C THR A 48 4.88 7.46 -6.64
N HIS A 49 4.95 6.14 -6.42
CA HIS A 49 5.26 5.14 -7.45
C HIS A 49 4.93 3.72 -6.99
N ALA A 50 5.03 2.76 -7.90
CA ALA A 50 4.51 1.41 -7.70
C ALA A 50 5.53 0.38 -7.15
N HIS A 51 6.63 0.77 -6.51
CA HIS A 51 7.45 -0.18 -5.78
C HIS A 51 6.74 -0.68 -4.52
N LEU A 52 6.95 -1.96 -4.15
CA LEU A 52 6.27 -2.59 -3.00
C LEU A 52 6.55 -1.90 -1.66
N ASP A 53 7.72 -1.33 -1.48
CA ASP A 53 8.07 -0.54 -0.31
C ASP A 53 7.40 0.85 -0.27
N HIS A 54 6.60 1.19 -1.29
CA HIS A 54 5.78 2.38 -1.39
C HIS A 54 4.27 2.09 -1.51
N CYS A 55 3.87 1.00 -2.18
CA CYS A 55 2.45 0.67 -2.40
C CYS A 55 1.99 -0.63 -1.72
N GLY A 56 2.91 -1.46 -1.25
CA GLY A 56 2.63 -2.86 -0.92
C GLY A 56 1.67 -3.13 0.24
N LEU A 57 1.31 -2.14 1.07
CA LEU A 57 0.28 -2.28 2.11
C LEU A 57 -1.06 -1.62 1.75
N ILE A 58 -1.21 -1.08 0.54
CA ILE A 58 -2.48 -0.49 0.09
C ILE A 58 -3.66 -1.47 0.21
N PRO A 59 -3.57 -2.75 -0.21
CA PRO A 59 -4.68 -3.67 -0.04
C PRO A 59 -5.04 -3.94 1.43
N LYS A 60 -4.03 -4.00 2.31
CA LYS A 60 -4.26 -4.11 3.76
C LYS A 60 -4.94 -2.86 4.30
N LEU A 61 -4.52 -1.66 3.87
CA LEU A 61 -5.13 -0.39 4.27
C LEU A 61 -6.62 -0.34 3.91
N VAL A 62 -6.98 -0.72 2.69
CA VAL A 62 -8.39 -0.79 2.23
C VAL A 62 -9.17 -1.85 3.01
N LYS A 63 -8.62 -3.05 3.18
CA LYS A 63 -9.21 -4.14 3.96
C LYS A 63 -9.51 -3.73 5.40
N GLU A 64 -8.67 -2.91 6.01
CA GLU A 64 -8.80 -2.44 7.38
C GLU A 64 -9.65 -1.17 7.51
N GLY A 65 -10.31 -0.72 6.44
CA GLY A 65 -11.37 0.29 6.52
C GLY A 65 -11.11 1.63 5.86
N PHE A 66 -10.01 1.80 5.11
CA PHE A 66 -9.80 3.00 4.31
C PHE A 66 -10.95 3.20 3.30
N LYS A 67 -11.46 4.43 3.20
CA LYS A 67 -12.60 4.79 2.35
C LYS A 67 -12.32 5.95 1.41
N GLY A 68 -11.15 6.56 1.49
CA GLY A 68 -10.77 7.72 0.70
C GLY A 68 -10.38 7.37 -0.73
N ARG A 69 -9.58 8.24 -1.36
CA ARG A 69 -9.04 8.05 -2.71
C ARG A 69 -7.53 7.90 -2.66
N ILE A 70 -7.01 7.13 -3.61
CA ILE A 70 -5.58 6.92 -3.83
C ILE A 70 -5.22 7.61 -5.13
N TYR A 71 -4.53 8.74 -5.04
CA TYR A 71 -4.11 9.51 -6.20
C TYR A 71 -2.69 9.16 -6.59
N CYS A 72 -2.47 8.93 -7.88
CA CYS A 72 -1.16 8.69 -8.49
C CYS A 72 -1.24 8.93 -10.00
N THR A 73 -0.13 8.81 -10.70
CA THR A 73 -0.13 8.91 -12.17
C THR A 73 -0.82 7.71 -12.83
N PRO A 74 -1.30 7.82 -14.08
CA PRO A 74 -1.91 6.70 -14.80
C PRO A 74 -1.00 5.48 -14.90
N ALA A 75 0.28 5.68 -15.22
CA ALA A 75 1.24 4.58 -15.32
C ALA A 75 1.48 3.91 -13.96
N THR A 76 1.60 4.67 -12.88
CA THR A 76 1.69 4.12 -11.52
C THR A 76 0.46 3.30 -11.17
N THR A 77 -0.75 3.74 -11.55
CA THR A 77 -1.99 2.97 -11.34
C THR A 77 -1.90 1.58 -11.98
N GLU A 78 -1.51 1.50 -13.24
CA GLU A 78 -1.47 0.21 -13.95
C GLU A 78 -0.38 -0.71 -13.42
N ILE A 79 0.81 -0.18 -13.13
CA ILE A 79 1.91 -0.97 -12.57
C ILE A 79 1.55 -1.46 -11.15
N ALA A 80 0.95 -0.59 -10.31
CA ALA A 80 0.54 -0.95 -8.96
C ALA A 80 -0.45 -2.13 -8.96
N LYS A 81 -1.44 -2.15 -9.85
CA LYS A 81 -2.37 -3.28 -9.98
C LYS A 81 -1.66 -4.60 -10.24
N ILE A 82 -0.69 -4.61 -11.15
CA ILE A 82 0.10 -5.80 -11.48
C ILE A 82 0.93 -6.25 -10.27
N VAL A 83 1.67 -5.32 -9.67
CA VAL A 83 2.58 -5.60 -8.54
C VAL A 83 1.82 -6.07 -7.30
N LEU A 84 0.66 -5.47 -7.00
CA LEU A 84 -0.15 -5.84 -5.85
C LEU A 84 -0.81 -7.21 -6.00
N LEU A 85 -1.24 -7.58 -7.21
CA LEU A 85 -1.76 -8.93 -7.50
C LEU A 85 -0.68 -10.00 -7.37
N ASP A 86 0.51 -9.74 -7.92
CA ASP A 86 1.64 -10.65 -7.82
C ASP A 86 2.08 -10.83 -6.36
N SER A 87 2.21 -9.73 -5.63
CA SER A 87 2.51 -9.74 -4.20
C SER A 87 1.48 -10.54 -3.39
N ALA A 88 0.18 -10.37 -3.66
CA ALA A 88 -0.87 -11.13 -3.00
C ALA A 88 -0.73 -12.64 -3.25
N LYS A 89 -0.51 -13.05 -4.50
CA LYS A 89 -0.29 -14.44 -4.88
C LYS A 89 0.88 -15.04 -4.13
N ILE A 90 2.04 -14.37 -4.14
CA ILE A 90 3.24 -14.82 -3.44
C ILE A 90 2.97 -14.99 -1.93
N GLN A 91 2.25 -14.04 -1.31
CA GLN A 91 1.90 -14.10 0.11
C GLN A 91 0.98 -15.29 0.44
N GLU A 92 -0.01 -15.58 -0.40
CA GLU A 92 -0.92 -16.73 -0.22
C GLU A 92 -0.14 -18.05 -0.35
N GLU A 93 0.74 -18.19 -1.35
CA GLU A 93 1.58 -19.38 -1.55
C GLU A 93 2.57 -19.57 -0.39
N ASP A 94 3.22 -18.50 0.05
CA ASP A 94 4.16 -18.50 1.19
C ASP A 94 3.47 -18.90 2.51
N ALA A 95 2.28 -18.35 2.77
CA ALA A 95 1.51 -18.68 3.96
C ALA A 95 1.12 -20.16 3.97
N ALA A 96 0.61 -20.69 2.85
CA ALA A 96 0.25 -22.09 2.72
C ALA A 96 1.46 -23.02 2.87
N PHE A 97 2.62 -22.65 2.31
CA PHE A 97 3.85 -23.42 2.46
C PHE A 97 4.33 -23.44 3.92
N LYS A 98 4.37 -22.29 4.58
CA LYS A 98 4.78 -22.16 5.98
C LYS A 98 3.88 -22.95 6.91
N LEU A 99 2.57 -22.86 6.72
CA LEU A 99 1.60 -23.62 7.51
C LEU A 99 1.86 -25.13 7.41
N LYS A 100 2.01 -25.67 6.20
CA LYS A 100 2.31 -27.10 5.97
C LYS A 100 3.61 -27.53 6.64
N ARG A 101 4.66 -26.70 6.53
CA ARG A 101 5.98 -26.98 7.13
C ARG A 101 5.89 -26.99 8.66
N HIS A 102 5.25 -26.01 9.27
CA HIS A 102 5.15 -25.88 10.72
C HIS A 102 4.30 -27.00 11.33
N LEU A 103 3.21 -27.39 10.67
CA LEU A 103 2.41 -28.56 11.08
C LEU A 103 3.26 -29.85 11.09
N ARG A 104 4.11 -30.04 10.08
CA ARG A 104 5.00 -31.21 9.99
C ARG A 104 6.11 -31.19 11.04
N GLU A 105 6.67 -30.01 11.35
CA GLU A 105 7.81 -29.84 12.24
C GLU A 105 7.41 -29.58 13.71
N GLY A 106 6.11 -29.42 14.01
CA GLY A 106 5.62 -29.07 15.35
C GLY A 106 6.10 -27.71 15.85
N LYS A 107 6.41 -26.77 14.93
CA LYS A 107 6.93 -25.44 15.24
C LYS A 107 5.91 -24.37 14.92
N LYS A 108 6.07 -23.20 15.56
CA LYS A 108 5.37 -21.96 15.20
C LYS A 108 6.35 -20.98 14.56
N GLY A 109 5.88 -20.25 13.56
CA GLY A 109 6.67 -19.17 12.94
C GLY A 109 6.67 -17.89 13.78
N ASN A 110 7.61 -16.99 13.46
CA ASN A 110 7.70 -15.67 14.08
C ASN A 110 6.59 -14.72 13.62
N TYR A 111 5.88 -15.07 12.54
CA TYR A 111 4.80 -14.27 11.93
C TYR A 111 3.55 -15.11 11.82
N PRO A 112 2.35 -14.50 11.75
CA PRO A 112 1.13 -15.21 11.43
C PRO A 112 1.26 -16.01 10.11
N GLU A 113 0.74 -17.22 10.08
CA GLU A 113 0.78 -18.10 8.90
C GLU A 113 -0.39 -17.81 7.95
N ILE A 114 -0.71 -16.55 7.80
CA ILE A 114 -1.75 -16.01 6.93
C ILE A 114 -1.15 -14.90 6.06
N PRO A 115 -1.65 -14.67 4.85
CA PRO A 115 -1.23 -13.52 4.06
C PRO A 115 -1.70 -12.21 4.71
N LEU A 116 -0.98 -11.12 4.50
CA LEU A 116 -1.40 -9.77 4.93
C LEU A 116 -2.72 -9.39 4.25
N TYR A 117 -2.82 -9.75 2.98
CA TYR A 117 -4.00 -9.60 2.14
C TYR A 117 -4.02 -10.69 1.06
N THR A 118 -5.20 -11.00 0.60
CA THR A 118 -5.45 -11.97 -0.47
C THR A 118 -5.50 -11.28 -1.83
N LYS A 119 -5.49 -12.08 -2.90
CA LYS A 119 -5.72 -11.57 -4.26
C LYS A 119 -7.06 -10.80 -4.37
N LYS A 120 -8.11 -11.30 -3.70
CA LYS A 120 -9.41 -10.63 -3.63
C LYS A 120 -9.33 -9.26 -2.94
N ASP A 121 -8.55 -9.15 -1.85
CA ASP A 121 -8.34 -7.86 -1.17
C ASP A 121 -7.58 -6.88 -2.07
N ALA A 122 -6.57 -7.37 -2.83
CA ALA A 122 -5.85 -6.56 -3.80
C ALA A 122 -6.77 -6.02 -4.91
N GLU A 123 -7.58 -6.89 -5.52
CA GLU A 123 -8.58 -6.50 -6.53
C GLU A 123 -9.57 -5.47 -5.99
N ALA A 124 -10.07 -5.65 -4.77
CA ALA A 124 -10.99 -4.71 -4.13
C ALA A 124 -10.37 -3.31 -3.95
N SER A 125 -9.06 -3.22 -3.74
CA SER A 125 -8.38 -1.93 -3.59
C SER A 125 -8.33 -1.10 -4.89
N PHE A 126 -8.48 -1.71 -6.06
CA PHE A 126 -8.32 -1.02 -7.34
C PHE A 126 -9.39 0.04 -7.61
N SER A 127 -10.58 -0.11 -7.04
CA SER A 127 -11.65 0.88 -7.16
C SER A 127 -11.37 2.20 -6.43
N PHE A 128 -10.36 2.23 -5.57
CA PHE A 128 -9.96 3.42 -4.83
C PHE A 128 -8.95 4.29 -5.58
N PHE A 129 -8.30 3.76 -6.62
CA PHE A 129 -7.33 4.50 -7.41
C PHE A 129 -8.00 5.56 -8.30
N SER A 130 -7.39 6.73 -8.37
CA SER A 130 -7.76 7.85 -9.22
C SER A 130 -6.50 8.42 -9.86
N SER A 131 -6.44 8.40 -11.19
CA SER A 131 -5.25 8.85 -11.92
C SER A 131 -5.27 10.37 -12.13
N ILE A 132 -4.11 10.99 -11.96
CA ILE A 132 -3.84 12.42 -12.19
C ILE A 132 -2.63 12.52 -13.10
N GLU A 133 -2.73 13.31 -14.15
CA GLU A 133 -1.62 13.53 -15.09
C GLU A 133 -0.51 14.36 -14.43
N TYR A 134 0.72 14.25 -14.95
CA TYR A 134 1.80 15.13 -14.54
C TYR A 134 1.44 16.59 -14.76
N GLU A 135 1.89 17.45 -13.85
CA GLU A 135 1.68 18.89 -13.86
C GLU A 135 0.21 19.32 -13.75
N GLN A 136 -0.72 18.38 -13.68
CA GLN A 136 -2.12 18.67 -13.41
C GLN A 136 -2.30 19.00 -11.92
N LYS A 137 -2.98 20.11 -11.67
CA LYS A 137 -3.36 20.49 -10.31
C LYS A 137 -4.55 19.67 -9.82
N LEU A 138 -4.37 19.04 -8.67
CA LEU A 138 -5.42 18.41 -7.90
C LEU A 138 -5.73 19.31 -6.71
N ASP A 139 -6.87 19.97 -6.76
CA ASP A 139 -7.38 20.74 -5.62
C ASP A 139 -8.09 19.75 -4.68
N LEU A 140 -7.49 19.55 -3.52
CA LEU A 140 -8.12 18.84 -2.42
C LEU A 140 -8.88 19.89 -1.61
N GLU A 141 -10.09 19.58 -1.21
CA GLU A 141 -10.87 20.46 -0.33
C GLU A 141 -9.99 21.02 0.80
N SER A 142 -10.36 22.16 1.38
CA SER A 142 -9.61 22.83 2.45
C SER A 142 -8.32 23.57 2.04
N GLY A 143 -8.19 23.94 0.76
CA GLY A 143 -7.09 24.78 0.26
C GLY A 143 -5.75 24.04 0.14
N ILE A 144 -5.79 22.74 -0.04
CA ILE A 144 -4.61 21.91 -0.32
C ILE A 144 -4.56 21.65 -1.83
N GLU A 145 -3.47 22.03 -2.47
CA GLU A 145 -3.18 21.73 -3.86
C GLU A 145 -2.06 20.69 -3.96
N VAL A 146 -2.24 19.68 -4.79
CA VAL A 146 -1.24 18.64 -5.08
C VAL A 146 -0.93 18.65 -6.57
N VAL A 147 0.35 18.54 -6.90
CA VAL A 147 0.82 18.40 -8.28
C VAL A 147 1.86 17.29 -8.32
N PHE A 148 1.70 16.38 -9.27
CA PHE A 148 2.66 15.30 -9.51
C PHE A 148 3.66 15.74 -10.59
N TYR A 149 4.95 15.71 -10.27
CA TYR A 149 6.03 15.95 -11.22
C TYR A 149 6.81 14.67 -11.47
N ASP A 150 7.33 14.49 -12.70
CA ASP A 150 8.14 13.31 -13.02
C ASP A 150 9.40 13.26 -12.15
N ALA A 151 9.53 12.23 -11.36
CA ALA A 151 10.68 11.99 -10.49
C ALA A 151 11.84 11.27 -11.19
N GLY A 152 11.67 10.78 -12.42
CA GLY A 152 12.72 10.12 -13.21
C GLY A 152 13.22 8.80 -12.59
N HIS A 153 12.38 8.10 -11.80
CA HIS A 153 12.77 6.90 -11.08
C HIS A 153 12.31 5.62 -11.78
N ILE A 154 11.00 5.39 -11.84
CA ILE A 154 10.38 4.35 -12.65
C ILE A 154 9.23 4.96 -13.45
N LEU A 155 8.69 4.22 -14.42
CA LEU A 155 7.56 4.68 -15.22
C LEU A 155 6.39 5.10 -14.31
N GLY A 156 5.96 6.34 -14.45
CA GLY A 156 4.89 6.93 -13.67
C GLY A 156 5.28 7.51 -12.31
N SER A 157 6.56 7.43 -11.90
CA SER A 157 7.00 7.97 -10.60
C SER A 157 6.87 9.49 -10.50
N ALA A 158 6.48 9.98 -9.35
CA ALA A 158 6.31 11.40 -9.03
C ALA A 158 6.80 11.73 -7.61
#